data_529cc6db912de5ed54b18c681c4390e1
#
_entry.id   529cc6db912de5ed54b18c681c4390e1
#
_cell.length_a   1.000
_cell.length_b   1.000
_cell.length_c   1.000
_cell.angle_alpha   90.00
_cell.angle_beta   90.00
_cell.angle_gamma   90.00
#
_symmetry.space_group_name_H-M   'P 1'
#
loop_
_entity.id
_entity.type
_entity.pdbx_description
1 polymer ?
#
loop_
_entity_poly.entity_id
_entity_poly.type
_entity_poly.pdbx_seq_one_letter_code
_entity_poly.pdbx_strand_id
1 'polypeptide(L)'
;MMDLIQILTQSYQDPLVYSFLFLIYTILAAVILPIPVEIGLFNPNVHPLLLISILAIGKGVGAGIVFIIGAKIRSFLKTMNSSSPLTKKILSYCEKFVIKYGNIGLFIIMSIPLMIDSVSLYLFSLLNPKEESGGYALAQGRFILINIGAGVVRGSIIMIVFWLFQVKLVS
;
A
#
# COMPACT_ATOMS: atom_id res chain seq x y z
N MET A 1 0.52 16.77 -19.51
CA MET A 1 -0.07 15.69 -18.69
C MET A 1 -0.53 16.38 -17.42
N MET A 2 -1.84 16.50 -17.19
CA MET A 2 -2.31 17.06 -15.91
C MET A 2 -1.91 16.05 -14.81
N ASP A 3 -1.03 16.48 -13.91
CA ASP A 3 -0.60 15.63 -12.81
C ASP A 3 -1.79 15.35 -11.89
N LEU A 4 -1.99 14.09 -11.52
CA LEU A 4 -3.04 13.67 -10.57
C LEU A 4 -3.03 14.52 -9.30
N ILE A 5 -1.86 15.01 -8.91
CA ILE A 5 -1.66 15.93 -7.79
C ILE A 5 -2.33 17.28 -8.07
N GLN A 6 -2.23 17.81 -9.30
CA GLN A 6 -2.89 19.07 -9.66
C GLN A 6 -4.42 18.95 -9.61
N ILE A 7 -4.96 17.83 -10.10
CA ILE A 7 -6.41 17.57 -10.04
C ILE A 7 -6.87 17.52 -8.58
N LEU A 8 -6.11 16.85 -7.73
CA LEU A 8 -6.41 16.75 -6.30
C LEU A 8 -6.37 18.12 -5.61
N THR A 9 -5.35 18.93 -5.90
CA THR A 9 -5.20 20.27 -5.31
C THR A 9 -6.25 21.27 -5.83
N GLN A 10 -6.67 21.17 -7.07
CA GLN A 10 -7.76 22.00 -7.60
C GLN A 10 -9.10 21.73 -6.93
N SER A 11 -9.28 20.53 -6.38
CA SER A 11 -10.51 20.11 -5.70
C SER A 11 -10.54 20.39 -4.20
N TYR A 12 -9.56 21.13 -3.66
CA TYR A 12 -9.43 21.40 -2.21
C TYR A 12 -10.67 22.10 -1.59
N GLN A 13 -11.40 22.86 -2.38
CA GLN A 13 -12.56 23.61 -1.91
C GLN A 13 -13.84 22.78 -1.81
N ASP A 14 -13.91 21.63 -2.46
CA ASP A 14 -15.05 20.73 -2.40
C ASP A 14 -14.68 19.44 -1.65
N PRO A 15 -15.08 19.28 -0.38
CA PRO A 15 -14.72 18.15 0.44
C PRO A 15 -15.19 16.79 -0.12
N LEU A 16 -16.33 16.75 -0.81
CA LEU A 16 -16.87 15.50 -1.37
C LEU A 16 -16.08 15.07 -2.60
N VAL A 17 -15.87 15.99 -3.54
CA VAL A 17 -15.08 15.73 -4.75
C VAL A 17 -13.64 15.37 -4.37
N TYR A 18 -13.06 16.10 -3.42
CA TYR A 18 -11.72 15.81 -2.91
C TYR A 18 -11.61 14.40 -2.32
N SER A 19 -12.55 14.02 -1.46
CA SER A 19 -12.55 12.71 -0.81
C SER A 19 -12.63 11.57 -1.83
N PHE A 20 -13.45 11.73 -2.86
CA PHE A 20 -13.58 10.73 -3.94
C PHE A 20 -12.29 10.64 -4.78
N LEU A 21 -11.73 11.78 -5.17
CA LEU A 21 -10.47 11.82 -5.92
C LEU A 21 -9.30 11.27 -5.09
N PHE A 22 -9.26 11.56 -3.79
CA PHE A 22 -8.24 11.03 -2.89
C PHE A 22 -8.34 9.52 -2.75
N LEU A 23 -9.56 8.95 -2.71
CA LEU A 23 -9.74 7.50 -2.73
C LEU A 23 -9.16 6.87 -4.01
N ILE A 24 -9.48 7.42 -5.17
CA ILE A 24 -8.95 6.95 -6.46
C ILE A 24 -7.42 7.07 -6.47
N TYR A 25 -6.90 8.21 -6.02
CA TYR A 25 -5.47 8.47 -5.94
C TYR A 25 -4.74 7.43 -5.08
N THR A 26 -5.27 7.10 -3.91
CA THR A 26 -4.67 6.10 -3.01
C THR A 26 -4.69 4.68 -3.61
N ILE A 27 -5.76 4.31 -4.31
CA ILE A 27 -5.84 3.02 -5.03
C ILE A 27 -4.79 2.97 -6.14
N LEU A 28 -4.70 4.02 -6.98
CA LEU A 28 -3.74 4.08 -8.07
C LEU A 28 -2.30 4.07 -7.58
N ALA A 29 -2.01 4.79 -6.50
CA ALA A 29 -0.69 4.80 -5.88
C ALA A 29 -0.28 3.40 -5.37
N ALA A 30 -1.21 2.64 -4.82
CA ALA A 30 -0.95 1.28 -4.40
C ALA A 30 -0.70 0.32 -5.59
N VAL A 31 -1.41 0.51 -6.72
CA VAL A 31 -1.39 -0.45 -7.84
C VAL A 31 -0.30 -0.12 -8.86
N ILE A 32 -0.13 1.13 -9.24
CA ILE A 32 0.67 1.50 -10.42
C ILE A 32 1.72 2.56 -10.10
N LEU A 33 1.39 3.55 -9.30
CA LEU A 33 2.15 4.79 -9.19
C LEU A 33 3.07 4.81 -7.96
N PRO A 34 4.38 4.99 -8.13
CA PRO A 34 5.28 5.19 -7.01
C PRO A 34 5.18 6.63 -6.47
N ILE A 35 3.99 7.07 -6.08
CA ILE A 35 3.71 8.43 -5.63
C ILE A 35 3.42 8.44 -4.13
N PRO A 36 3.92 9.44 -3.39
CA PRO A 36 3.62 9.57 -1.97
C PRO A 36 2.15 9.93 -1.75
N VAL A 37 1.42 9.02 -1.11
CA VAL A 37 -0.02 9.20 -0.81
C VAL A 37 -0.25 10.24 0.28
N GLU A 38 0.78 10.64 0.98
CA GLU A 38 0.78 11.58 2.09
C GLU A 38 0.29 12.96 1.68
N ILE A 39 0.55 13.36 0.43
CA ILE A 39 0.13 14.67 -0.10
C ILE A 39 -1.38 14.89 0.04
N GLY A 40 -2.16 13.81 -0.13
CA GLY A 40 -3.61 13.89 -0.01
C GLY A 40 -4.14 13.99 1.43
N LEU A 41 -3.28 13.89 2.46
CA LEU A 41 -3.70 14.04 3.86
C LEU A 41 -3.76 15.52 4.32
N PHE A 42 -3.24 16.45 3.52
CA PHE A 42 -3.07 17.85 3.96
C PHE A 42 -4.19 18.80 3.51
N ASN A 43 -5.40 18.31 3.27
CA ASN A 43 -6.53 19.19 2.99
C ASN A 43 -7.19 19.69 4.29
N PRO A 44 -7.14 21.02 4.59
CA PRO A 44 -7.70 21.59 5.81
C PRO A 44 -9.24 21.59 5.82
N ASN A 45 -9.88 21.46 4.65
CA ASN A 45 -11.34 21.48 4.51
C ASN A 45 -11.99 20.12 4.76
N VAL A 46 -11.20 19.06 4.94
CA VAL A 46 -11.67 17.69 5.18
C VAL A 46 -11.20 17.22 6.54
N HIS A 47 -12.10 16.62 7.30
CA HIS A 47 -11.77 16.15 8.65
C HIS A 47 -10.64 15.10 8.62
N PRO A 48 -9.60 15.20 9.45
CA PRO A 48 -8.44 14.31 9.46
C PRO A 48 -8.78 12.82 9.55
N LEU A 49 -9.76 12.46 10.40
CA LEU A 49 -10.19 11.07 10.52
C LEU A 49 -10.80 10.52 9.24
N LEU A 50 -11.50 11.36 8.46
CA LEU A 50 -12.05 10.96 7.17
C LEU A 50 -10.93 10.70 6.16
N LEU A 51 -9.91 11.56 6.11
CA LEU A 51 -8.74 11.39 5.25
C LEU A 51 -7.97 10.10 5.58
N ILE A 52 -7.75 9.83 6.88
CA ILE A 52 -7.11 8.58 7.33
C ILE A 52 -7.94 7.36 6.91
N SER A 53 -9.26 7.45 7.06
CA SER A 53 -10.17 6.35 6.66
C SER A 53 -10.14 6.10 5.17
N ILE A 54 -10.13 7.15 4.35
CA ILE A 54 -10.02 7.06 2.88
C ILE A 54 -8.68 6.44 2.49
N LEU A 55 -7.58 6.89 3.10
CA LEU A 55 -6.25 6.31 2.88
C LEU A 55 -6.24 4.82 3.19
N ALA A 56 -6.78 4.42 4.35
CA ALA A 56 -6.81 3.04 4.79
C ALA A 56 -7.63 2.15 3.84
N ILE A 57 -8.83 2.60 3.45
CA ILE A 57 -9.69 1.87 2.51
C ILE A 57 -9.03 1.77 1.14
N GLY A 58 -8.48 2.87 0.61
CA GLY A 58 -7.80 2.89 -0.68
C GLY A 58 -6.59 1.97 -0.72
N LYS A 59 -5.78 1.94 0.34
CA LYS A 59 -4.67 0.97 0.49
C LYS A 59 -5.17 -0.47 0.53
N GLY A 60 -6.26 -0.75 1.23
CA GLY A 60 -6.86 -2.09 1.28
C GLY A 60 -7.36 -2.56 -0.08
N VAL A 61 -8.09 -1.72 -0.81
CA VAL A 61 -8.58 -2.01 -2.16
C VAL A 61 -7.41 -2.21 -3.13
N GLY A 62 -6.44 -1.29 -3.12
CA GLY A 62 -5.23 -1.39 -3.94
C GLY A 62 -4.43 -2.66 -3.66
N ALA A 63 -4.26 -3.01 -2.38
CA ALA A 63 -3.61 -4.26 -1.97
C ALA A 63 -4.34 -5.50 -2.50
N GLY A 64 -5.67 -5.51 -2.46
CA GLY A 64 -6.47 -6.59 -3.04
C GLY A 64 -6.24 -6.79 -4.54
N ILE A 65 -6.18 -5.69 -5.29
CA ILE A 65 -5.88 -5.70 -6.74
C ILE A 65 -4.46 -6.23 -6.98
N VAL A 66 -3.46 -5.70 -6.27
CA VAL A 66 -2.05 -6.11 -6.41
C VAL A 66 -1.86 -7.58 -6.04
N PHE A 67 -2.59 -8.06 -5.03
CA PHE A 67 -2.55 -9.49 -4.67
C PHE A 67 -2.96 -10.39 -5.83
N ILE A 68 -4.05 -10.06 -6.52
CA ILE A 68 -4.55 -10.82 -7.66
C ILE A 68 -3.55 -10.78 -8.84
N ILE A 69 -3.04 -9.58 -9.15
CA ILE A 69 -2.05 -9.38 -10.22
C ILE A 69 -0.77 -10.15 -9.90
N GLY A 70 -0.24 -10.01 -8.70
CA GLY A 70 0.98 -10.70 -8.27
C GLY A 70 0.85 -12.21 -8.28
N ALA A 71 -0.31 -12.75 -7.88
CA ALA A 71 -0.58 -14.18 -7.97
C ALA A 71 -0.56 -14.69 -9.42
N LYS A 72 -1.11 -13.92 -10.37
CA LYS A 72 -1.07 -14.25 -11.82
C LYS A 72 0.35 -14.20 -12.37
N ILE A 73 1.10 -13.14 -12.07
CA ILE A 73 2.49 -12.98 -12.52
C ILE A 73 3.34 -14.14 -11.97
N ARG A 74 3.16 -14.50 -10.70
CA ARG A 74 3.88 -15.62 -10.09
C ARG A 74 3.59 -16.96 -10.80
N SER A 75 2.33 -17.23 -11.13
CA SER A 75 1.97 -18.45 -11.85
C SER A 75 2.65 -18.49 -13.22
N PHE A 76 2.68 -17.37 -13.93
CA PHE A 76 3.36 -17.23 -15.22
C PHE A 76 4.87 -17.44 -15.10
N LEU A 77 5.52 -16.85 -14.09
CA LEU A 77 6.96 -17.03 -13.85
C LEU A 77 7.33 -18.49 -13.54
N LYS A 78 6.46 -19.22 -12.84
CA LYS A 78 6.67 -20.65 -12.60
C LYS A 78 6.61 -21.50 -13.86
N THR A 79 5.78 -21.13 -14.85
CA THR A 79 5.68 -21.84 -16.13
C THR A 79 6.86 -21.55 -17.04
N MET A 80 7.49 -20.40 -16.94
CA MET A 80 8.66 -20.01 -17.76
C MET A 80 9.97 -20.69 -17.34
N ASN A 81 9.95 -21.69 -16.49
CA ASN A 81 11.08 -22.57 -16.13
C ASN A 81 12.44 -21.84 -16.07
N SER A 82 12.55 -20.82 -15.26
CA SER A 82 13.81 -20.08 -15.09
C SER A 82 14.88 -20.98 -14.46
N SER A 83 15.81 -21.41 -15.29
CA SER A 83 16.71 -22.55 -15.03
C SER A 83 17.92 -22.20 -14.16
N SER A 84 18.07 -20.96 -13.71
CA SER A 84 19.24 -20.57 -12.92
C SER A 84 19.12 -21.06 -11.46
N PRO A 85 20.11 -21.85 -10.97
CA PRO A 85 20.10 -22.34 -9.59
C PRO A 85 20.17 -21.22 -8.57
N LEU A 86 20.79 -20.07 -8.90
CA LEU A 86 20.84 -18.87 -8.08
C LEU A 86 19.47 -18.26 -7.87
N THR A 87 18.68 -18.11 -8.94
CA THR A 87 17.32 -17.55 -8.87
C THR A 87 16.41 -18.41 -7.99
N LYS A 88 16.50 -19.75 -8.12
CA LYS A 88 15.74 -20.69 -7.27
C LYS A 88 16.13 -20.54 -5.79
N LYS A 89 17.41 -20.37 -5.49
CA LYS A 89 17.90 -20.22 -4.12
C LYS A 89 17.41 -18.90 -3.49
N ILE A 90 17.51 -17.79 -4.21
CA ILE A 90 17.03 -16.47 -3.76
C ILE A 90 15.51 -16.52 -3.52
N LEU A 91 14.76 -17.05 -4.48
CA LEU A 91 13.30 -17.18 -4.37
C LEU A 91 12.90 -18.00 -3.14
N SER A 92 13.57 -19.13 -2.88
CA SER A 92 13.31 -19.97 -1.69
C SER A 92 13.58 -19.24 -0.36
N TYR A 93 14.64 -18.41 -0.27
CA TYR A 93 14.89 -17.60 0.92
C TYR A 93 13.80 -16.54 1.13
N CYS A 94 13.40 -15.85 0.06
CA CYS A 94 12.35 -14.85 0.11
C CYS A 94 10.99 -15.46 0.48
N GLU A 95 10.66 -16.63 -0.07
CA GLU A 95 9.45 -17.37 0.29
C GLU A 95 9.42 -17.74 1.77
N LYS A 96 10.53 -18.27 2.31
CA LYS A 96 10.66 -18.59 3.75
C LYS A 96 10.48 -17.35 4.63
N PHE A 97 11.01 -16.20 4.17
CA PHE A 97 10.82 -14.94 4.88
C PHE A 97 9.34 -14.51 4.91
N VAL A 98 8.63 -14.61 3.79
CA VAL A 98 7.20 -14.29 3.71
C VAL A 98 6.37 -15.25 4.56
N ILE A 99 6.69 -16.54 4.58
CA ILE A 99 6.00 -17.53 5.44
C ILE A 99 6.16 -17.15 6.91
N LYS A 100 7.37 -16.82 7.34
CA LYS A 100 7.67 -16.60 8.76
C LYS A 100 7.25 -15.21 9.25
N TYR A 101 7.46 -14.17 8.45
CA TYR A 101 7.30 -12.78 8.87
C TYR A 101 6.32 -11.98 8.01
N GLY A 102 5.68 -12.58 7.02
CA GLY A 102 4.89 -11.88 6.01
C GLY A 102 3.83 -10.95 6.57
N ASN A 103 3.10 -11.37 7.60
CA ASN A 103 2.08 -10.54 8.24
C ASN A 103 2.70 -9.31 8.92
N ILE A 104 3.72 -9.54 9.76
CA ILE A 104 4.36 -8.49 10.56
C ILE A 104 5.23 -7.60 9.66
N GLY A 105 6.03 -8.21 8.79
CA GLY A 105 6.90 -7.49 7.86
C GLY A 105 6.12 -6.58 6.92
N LEU A 106 5.03 -7.09 6.35
CA LEU A 106 4.14 -6.30 5.51
C LEU A 106 3.53 -5.13 6.30
N PHE A 107 3.01 -5.38 7.51
CA PHE A 107 2.42 -4.35 8.35
C PHE A 107 3.43 -3.24 8.67
N ILE A 108 4.62 -3.60 9.13
CA ILE A 108 5.66 -2.63 9.49
C ILE A 108 6.04 -1.78 8.27
N ILE A 109 6.39 -2.41 7.14
CA ILE A 109 6.82 -1.71 5.94
C ILE A 109 5.72 -0.77 5.42
N MET A 110 4.48 -1.24 5.38
CA MET A 110 3.35 -0.46 4.89
C MET A 110 2.89 0.65 5.86
N SER A 111 3.34 0.61 7.12
CA SER A 111 3.11 1.65 8.13
C SER A 111 4.13 2.79 8.07
N ILE A 112 5.28 2.58 7.43
CA ILE A 112 6.34 3.59 7.34
C ILE A 112 5.89 4.72 6.40
N PRO A 113 5.90 6.00 6.86
CA PRO A 113 5.65 7.15 5.99
C PRO A 113 6.65 7.23 4.83
N LEU A 114 6.22 7.79 3.70
CA LEU A 114 7.01 8.00 2.48
C LEU A 114 7.52 6.72 1.80
N MET A 115 7.09 5.55 2.27
CA MET A 115 7.42 4.28 1.61
C MET A 115 6.57 4.11 0.33
N ILE A 116 7.20 3.63 -0.73
CA ILE A 116 6.51 3.37 -2.00
C ILE A 116 5.65 2.11 -1.86
N ASP A 117 4.33 2.29 -1.83
CA ASP A 117 3.36 1.22 -1.59
C ASP A 117 3.40 0.14 -2.67
N SER A 118 3.40 0.53 -3.95
CA SER A 118 3.35 -0.40 -5.07
C SER A 118 4.49 -1.41 -5.04
N VAL A 119 5.74 -0.96 -4.80
CA VAL A 119 6.92 -1.84 -4.76
C VAL A 119 6.78 -2.90 -3.67
N SER A 120 6.42 -2.48 -2.46
CA SER A 120 6.28 -3.38 -1.32
C SER A 120 5.14 -4.38 -1.53
N LEU A 121 3.99 -3.93 -2.03
CA LEU A 121 2.83 -4.78 -2.28
C LEU A 121 3.13 -5.85 -3.34
N TYR A 122 3.75 -5.45 -4.46
CA TYR A 122 4.14 -6.43 -5.50
C TYR A 122 5.19 -7.42 -4.98
N LEU A 123 6.17 -6.95 -4.20
CA LEU A 123 7.19 -7.83 -3.63
C LEU A 123 6.56 -8.91 -2.75
N PHE A 124 5.72 -8.52 -1.78
CA PHE A 124 5.05 -9.48 -0.90
C PHE A 124 4.06 -10.37 -1.64
N SER A 125 3.35 -9.86 -2.63
CA SER A 125 2.40 -10.65 -3.43
C SER A 125 3.12 -11.68 -4.33
N LEU A 126 4.22 -11.30 -4.98
CA LEU A 126 5.03 -12.19 -5.83
C LEU A 126 5.74 -13.28 -5.04
N LEU A 127 6.23 -12.94 -3.85
CA LEU A 127 6.97 -13.86 -2.98
C LEU A 127 6.07 -14.70 -2.07
N ASN A 128 4.75 -14.50 -2.12
CA ASN A 128 3.77 -15.21 -1.30
C ASN A 128 3.56 -16.64 -1.81
N PRO A 129 4.11 -17.69 -1.18
CA PRO A 129 4.01 -19.04 -1.70
C PRO A 129 2.58 -19.61 -1.58
N LYS A 130 2.20 -20.47 -2.52
CA LYS A 130 1.08 -21.38 -2.32
C LYS A 130 1.50 -22.48 -1.37
N GLU A 131 0.68 -22.73 -0.36
CA GLU A 131 0.82 -23.88 0.53
C GLU A 131 0.34 -25.15 -0.17
N GLU A 132 0.78 -26.31 0.31
CA GLU A 132 0.33 -27.63 -0.19
C GLU A 132 -1.18 -27.84 -0.01
N SER A 133 -1.78 -27.18 0.96
CA SER A 133 -3.24 -27.14 1.21
C SER A 133 -4.05 -26.38 0.14
N GLY A 134 -3.36 -25.77 -0.86
CA GLY A 134 -3.97 -25.00 -1.94
C GLY A 134 -4.21 -23.52 -1.64
N GLY A 135 -4.00 -23.09 -0.39
CA GLY A 135 -4.02 -21.68 0.04
C GLY A 135 -2.73 -20.93 -0.25
N TYR A 136 -2.69 -19.65 0.06
CA TYR A 136 -1.47 -18.84 0.09
C TYR A 136 -0.98 -18.70 1.55
N ALA A 137 0.33 -18.67 1.77
CA ALA A 137 0.92 -18.45 3.09
C ALA A 137 0.41 -17.15 3.73
N LEU A 138 0.23 -16.11 2.91
CA LEU A 138 -0.46 -14.88 3.27
C LEU A 138 -1.78 -14.83 2.51
N ALA A 139 -2.89 -15.18 3.15
CA ALA A 139 -4.23 -15.19 2.53
C ALA A 139 -4.64 -13.77 2.10
N GLN A 140 -5.38 -13.65 0.98
CA GLN A 140 -5.80 -12.36 0.41
C GLN A 140 -6.52 -11.47 1.43
N GLY A 141 -7.44 -12.03 2.21
CA GLY A 141 -8.16 -11.26 3.23
C GLY A 141 -7.23 -10.68 4.30
N ARG A 142 -6.23 -11.45 4.77
CA ARG A 142 -5.21 -10.96 5.70
C ARG A 142 -4.33 -9.88 5.07
N PHE A 143 -3.97 -10.07 3.81
CA PHE A 143 -3.19 -9.09 3.05
C PHE A 143 -3.91 -7.73 2.98
N ILE A 144 -5.21 -7.74 2.68
CA ILE A 144 -6.06 -6.55 2.66
C ILE A 144 -6.16 -5.91 4.05
N LEU A 145 -6.50 -6.70 5.09
CA LEU A 145 -6.67 -6.19 6.45
C LEU A 145 -5.39 -5.58 7.02
N ILE A 146 -4.23 -6.19 6.76
CA ILE A 146 -2.94 -5.66 7.15
C ILE A 146 -2.70 -4.29 6.52
N ASN A 147 -3.03 -4.14 5.24
CA ASN A 147 -2.85 -2.87 4.53
C ASN A 147 -3.82 -1.78 5.00
N ILE A 148 -5.04 -2.13 5.34
CA ILE A 148 -5.99 -1.21 5.98
C ILE A 148 -5.42 -0.73 7.32
N GLY A 149 -5.02 -1.66 8.20
CA GLY A 149 -4.43 -1.33 9.50
C GLY A 149 -3.16 -0.49 9.38
N ALA A 150 -2.26 -0.84 8.47
CA ALA A 150 -1.06 -0.07 8.17
C ALA A 150 -1.38 1.34 7.63
N GLY A 151 -2.44 1.48 6.83
CA GLY A 151 -2.93 2.77 6.34
C GLY A 151 -3.40 3.67 7.47
N VAL A 152 -4.13 3.13 8.46
CA VAL A 152 -4.55 3.87 9.65
C VAL A 152 -3.35 4.34 10.46
N VAL A 153 -2.39 3.44 10.74
CA VAL A 153 -1.18 3.78 11.50
C VAL A 153 -0.37 4.85 10.78
N ARG A 154 -0.09 4.67 9.49
CA ARG A 154 0.66 5.63 8.67
C ARG A 154 -0.02 7.00 8.61
N GLY A 155 -1.32 7.04 8.32
CA GLY A 155 -2.08 8.29 8.30
C GLY A 155 -2.08 9.00 9.66
N SER A 156 -2.21 8.25 10.75
CA SER A 156 -2.16 8.80 12.10
C SER A 156 -0.78 9.37 12.43
N ILE A 157 0.31 8.67 12.10
CA ILE A 157 1.68 9.16 12.32
C ILE A 157 1.88 10.49 11.58
N ILE A 158 1.49 10.58 10.32
CA ILE A 158 1.66 11.78 9.51
C ILE A 158 0.86 12.94 10.07
N MET A 159 -0.40 12.71 10.44
CA MET A 159 -1.25 13.75 11.03
C MET A 159 -0.72 14.25 12.38
N ILE A 160 -0.22 13.35 13.24
CA ILE A 160 0.39 13.72 14.52
C ILE A 160 1.65 14.56 14.28
N VAL A 161 2.53 14.11 13.38
CA VAL A 161 3.76 14.87 13.04
C VAL A 161 3.40 16.24 12.50
N PHE A 162 2.47 16.31 11.55
CA PHE A 162 2.01 17.59 10.99
C PHE A 162 1.47 18.53 12.06
N TRP A 163 0.63 18.03 12.97
CA TRP A 163 0.08 18.83 14.06
C TRP A 163 1.16 19.34 15.03
N LEU A 164 2.14 18.48 15.37
CA LEU A 164 3.26 18.85 16.24
C LEU A 164 4.15 19.96 15.62
N PHE A 165 4.38 19.88 14.31
CA PHE A 165 5.19 20.89 13.62
C PHE A 165 4.43 22.22 13.46
N GLN A 166 3.15 22.20 13.18
CA GLN A 166 2.35 23.43 13.10
C GLN A 166 2.27 24.17 14.45
N VAL A 167 2.13 23.44 15.55
CA VAL A 167 2.14 24.04 16.89
C VAL A 167 3.47 24.70 17.22
N LYS A 168 4.59 24.22 16.71
CA LYS A 168 5.92 24.82 16.90
C LYS A 168 6.19 26.05 16.02
N LEU A 169 5.48 26.19 14.90
CA LEU A 169 5.66 27.33 14.00
C LEU A 169 4.81 28.56 14.42
N VAL A 170 3.86 28.38 15.30
CA VAL A 170 2.94 29.43 15.79
C VAL A 170 3.31 29.90 17.20
N SER A 171 4.24 29.26 17.87
CA SER A 171 4.79 29.65 19.16
C SER A 171 6.11 30.39 18.98
#